data_aa0f54de3478161f3c2578e5500da923
#
_entry.id   aa0f54de3478161f3c2578e5500da923
#
_cell.length_a   1.000
_cell.length_b   1.000
_cell.length_c   1.000
_cell.angle_alpha   90.00
_cell.angle_beta   90.00
_cell.angle_gamma   90.00
#
_symmetry.space_group_name_H-M   'P 1'
#
loop_
_entity.id
_entity.type
_entity.pdbx_description
1 polymer ?
#
loop_
_entity_poly.entity_id
_entity_poly.type
_entity_poly.pdbx_seq_one_letter_code
_entity_poly.pdbx_strand_id
1 'polypeptide(L)'
;MYVPVLLLIGGCGLVGLLAMCLGRSGRRLGSLLLALAVGSASFIVWRAARYEKGFASIEIGATSEQVRATVGTPSVVTDCSTSFGGSPGTPSNPARAACATEYWYYAVWAPEAWSFAFDAQGVLIDKYHWVSP
;
A
#
# COMPACT_ATOMS: atom_id res chain seq x y z
N MET A 1 -1.17 -3.77 12.40
CA MET A 1 -1.17 -5.01 11.60
C MET A 1 0.14 -5.23 10.81
N TYR A 2 1.12 -4.35 10.87
CA TYR A 2 2.34 -4.36 10.03
C TYR A 2 3.56 -5.03 10.68
N VAL A 3 3.64 -5.02 12.01
CA VAL A 3 4.74 -5.62 12.77
C VAL A 3 4.99 -7.10 12.41
N PRO A 4 3.97 -7.96 12.25
CA PRO A 4 4.22 -9.36 11.94
C PRO A 4 4.84 -9.60 10.55
N VAL A 5 4.55 -8.76 9.55
CA VAL A 5 5.13 -8.91 8.21
C VAL A 5 6.61 -8.56 8.21
N LEU A 6 6.99 -7.48 8.89
CA LEU A 6 8.40 -7.06 9.03
C LEU A 6 9.21 -8.07 9.83
N LEU A 7 8.62 -8.63 10.90
CA LEU A 7 9.25 -9.68 11.70
C LEU A 7 9.42 -10.97 10.89
N LEU A 8 8.46 -11.35 10.06
CA LEU A 8 8.56 -12.52 9.18
C LEU A 8 9.67 -12.34 8.14
N ILE A 9 9.74 -11.20 7.46
CA ILE A 9 10.77 -10.93 6.45
C ILE A 9 12.16 -10.89 7.11
N GLY A 10 12.30 -10.19 8.23
CA GLY A 10 13.54 -10.11 8.99
C GLY A 10 13.97 -11.47 9.56
N GLY A 11 12.99 -12.22 10.11
CA GLY A 11 13.22 -13.57 10.63
C GLY A 11 13.69 -14.55 9.54
N CYS A 12 13.03 -14.58 8.39
CA CYS A 12 13.45 -15.41 7.26
C CYS A 12 14.84 -15.06 6.75
N GLY A 13 15.18 -13.77 6.69
CA GLY A 13 16.50 -13.31 6.31
C GLY A 13 17.58 -13.76 7.29
N LEU A 14 17.34 -13.63 8.59
CA LEU A 14 18.28 -14.06 9.64
C LEU A 14 18.48 -15.57 9.66
N VAL A 15 17.40 -16.33 9.58
CA VAL A 15 17.44 -17.81 9.50
C VAL A 15 18.17 -18.26 8.25
N GLY A 16 17.96 -17.57 7.11
CA GLY A 16 18.66 -17.81 5.86
C GLY A 16 20.15 -17.63 5.99
N LEU A 17 20.61 -16.55 6.63
CA LEU A 17 22.03 -16.28 6.89
C LEU A 17 22.65 -17.33 7.81
N LEU A 18 21.97 -17.71 8.90
CA LEU A 18 22.44 -18.74 9.83
C LEU A 18 22.50 -20.13 9.15
N ALA A 19 21.53 -20.46 8.31
CA ALA A 19 21.53 -21.73 7.57
C ALA A 19 22.71 -21.84 6.59
N MET A 20 23.26 -20.75 6.08
CA MET A 20 24.44 -20.79 5.22
C MET A 20 25.68 -21.33 5.92
N CYS A 21 25.72 -21.28 7.26
CA CYS A 21 26.82 -21.82 8.06
C CYS A 21 26.77 -23.36 8.23
N LEU A 22 25.67 -24.02 7.87
CA LEU A 22 25.38 -25.45 8.14
C LEU A 22 25.78 -26.41 7.01
N GLY A 23 26.79 -26.07 6.21
CA GLY A 23 27.30 -26.93 5.14
C GLY A 23 26.56 -26.80 3.79
N ARG A 24 26.79 -27.73 2.84
CA ARG A 24 26.28 -27.60 1.46
C ARG A 24 24.76 -27.53 1.34
N SER A 25 24.03 -28.35 2.10
CA SER A 25 22.55 -28.34 2.10
C SER A 25 22.00 -27.09 2.77
N GLY A 26 22.63 -26.65 3.87
CA GLY A 26 22.28 -25.42 4.56
C GLY A 26 22.46 -24.18 3.69
N ARG A 27 23.54 -24.13 2.88
CA ARG A 27 23.77 -23.01 1.95
C ARG A 27 22.67 -22.86 0.91
N ARG A 28 22.18 -23.98 0.32
CA ARG A 28 21.09 -23.92 -0.66
C ARG A 28 19.78 -23.42 -0.04
N LEU A 29 19.43 -23.94 1.13
CA LEU A 29 18.24 -23.49 1.84
C LEU A 29 18.37 -22.05 2.29
N GLY A 30 19.53 -21.65 2.84
CA GLY A 30 19.81 -20.30 3.28
C GLY A 30 19.73 -19.27 2.16
N SER A 31 20.32 -19.59 0.98
CA SER A 31 20.23 -18.69 -0.18
C SER A 31 18.81 -18.55 -0.71
N LEU A 32 17.99 -19.61 -0.68
CA LEU A 32 16.59 -19.53 -1.08
C LEU A 32 15.78 -18.62 -0.14
N LEU A 33 15.94 -18.80 1.17
CA LEU A 33 15.26 -17.97 2.18
C LEU A 33 15.67 -16.51 2.09
N LEU A 34 16.95 -16.24 1.86
CA LEU A 34 17.46 -14.88 1.68
C LEU A 34 16.89 -14.26 0.40
N ALA A 35 16.86 -14.99 -0.71
CA ALA A 35 16.30 -14.50 -1.96
C ALA A 35 14.79 -14.17 -1.82
N LEU A 36 14.03 -15.01 -1.10
CA LEU A 36 12.63 -14.77 -0.80
C LEU A 36 12.44 -13.51 0.06
N ALA A 37 13.27 -13.34 1.10
CA ALA A 37 13.20 -12.16 1.97
C ALA A 37 13.51 -10.86 1.20
N VAL A 38 14.59 -10.85 0.40
CA VAL A 38 14.98 -9.71 -0.44
C VAL A 38 13.92 -9.43 -1.50
N GLY A 39 13.41 -10.45 -2.17
CA GLY A 39 12.35 -10.30 -3.17
C GLY A 39 11.07 -9.73 -2.58
N SER A 40 10.65 -10.19 -1.41
CA SER A 40 9.48 -9.67 -0.70
C SER A 40 9.67 -8.22 -0.28
N ALA A 41 10.82 -7.86 0.28
CA ALA A 41 11.13 -6.48 0.66
C ALA A 41 11.13 -5.55 -0.56
N SER A 42 11.78 -5.96 -1.65
CA SER A 42 11.82 -5.20 -2.90
C SER A 42 10.43 -4.99 -3.49
N PHE A 43 9.58 -6.02 -3.47
CA PHE A 43 8.20 -5.91 -3.94
C PHE A 43 7.37 -4.92 -3.12
N ILE A 44 7.53 -4.92 -1.80
CA ILE A 44 6.84 -3.99 -0.90
C ILE A 44 7.25 -2.54 -1.19
N VAL A 45 8.54 -2.28 -1.32
CA VAL A 45 9.07 -0.94 -1.64
C VAL A 45 8.59 -0.48 -3.02
N TRP A 46 8.67 -1.36 -4.03
CA TRP A 46 8.19 -1.05 -5.37
C TRP A 46 6.70 -0.71 -5.39
N ARG A 47 5.89 -1.47 -4.63
CA ARG A 47 4.44 -1.23 -4.53
C ARG A 47 4.13 0.13 -3.89
N ALA A 48 4.81 0.50 -2.81
CA ALA A 48 4.65 1.80 -2.16
C ALA A 48 5.05 2.95 -3.08
N ALA A 49 6.19 2.84 -3.76
CA ALA A 49 6.65 3.82 -4.73
C ALA A 49 5.66 3.99 -5.92
N ARG A 50 5.00 2.91 -6.33
CA ARG A 50 3.95 2.96 -7.35
C ARG A 50 2.73 3.75 -6.87
N TYR A 51 2.32 3.57 -5.61
CA TYR A 51 1.20 4.30 -5.02
C TYR A 51 1.48 5.80 -4.95
N GLU A 52 2.65 6.17 -4.47
CA GLU A 52 3.08 7.57 -4.37
C GLU A 52 3.16 8.25 -5.75
N LYS A 53 3.81 7.60 -6.72
CA LYS A 53 3.88 8.11 -8.10
C LYS A 53 2.50 8.22 -8.75
N GLY A 54 1.65 7.22 -8.58
CA GLY A 54 0.28 7.24 -9.08
C GLY A 54 -0.53 8.35 -8.46
N PHE A 55 -0.43 8.54 -7.15
CA PHE A 55 -1.10 9.61 -6.44
C PHE A 55 -0.65 11.00 -6.95
N ALA A 56 0.64 11.20 -7.18
CA ALA A 56 1.17 12.46 -7.69
C ALA A 56 0.72 12.76 -9.13
N SER A 57 0.65 11.73 -9.99
CA SER A 57 0.38 11.88 -11.43
C SER A 57 -1.10 11.97 -11.81
N ILE A 58 -1.99 11.50 -10.93
CA ILE A 58 -3.43 11.49 -11.21
C ILE A 58 -4.04 12.84 -10.82
N GLU A 59 -4.76 13.45 -11.74
CA GLU A 59 -5.45 14.71 -11.53
C GLU A 59 -6.93 14.49 -11.18
N ILE A 60 -7.54 15.48 -10.49
CA ILE A 60 -8.98 15.52 -10.27
C ILE A 60 -9.70 15.52 -11.61
N GLY A 61 -10.78 14.76 -11.72
CA GLY A 61 -11.49 14.52 -12.96
C GLY A 61 -11.08 13.21 -13.68
N ALA A 62 -10.04 12.52 -13.25
CA ALA A 62 -9.69 11.20 -13.77
C ALA A 62 -10.78 10.18 -13.45
N THR A 63 -10.94 9.15 -14.29
CA THR A 63 -11.90 8.06 -14.02
C THR A 63 -11.34 7.04 -13.04
N SER A 64 -12.23 6.32 -12.37
CA SER A 64 -11.85 5.22 -11.46
C SER A 64 -11.06 4.12 -12.18
N GLU A 65 -11.29 3.92 -13.48
CA GLU A 65 -10.53 2.98 -14.31
C GLU A 65 -9.10 3.48 -14.57
N GLN A 66 -8.92 4.77 -14.84
CA GLN A 66 -7.60 5.38 -15.01
C GLN A 66 -6.78 5.28 -13.72
N VAL A 67 -7.42 5.52 -12.56
CA VAL A 67 -6.77 5.35 -11.26
C VAL A 67 -6.33 3.89 -11.07
N ARG A 68 -7.19 2.92 -11.34
CA ARG A 68 -6.84 1.49 -11.25
C ARG A 68 -5.73 1.08 -12.22
N ALA A 69 -5.74 1.60 -13.44
CA ALA A 69 -4.69 1.31 -14.43
C ALA A 69 -3.32 1.82 -13.97
N THR A 70 -3.28 2.99 -13.35
CA THR A 70 -2.04 3.65 -12.92
C THR A 70 -1.54 3.11 -11.57
N VAL A 71 -2.41 3.12 -10.56
CA VAL A 71 -2.07 2.76 -9.16
C VAL A 71 -2.14 1.25 -8.94
N GLY A 72 -3.10 0.58 -9.58
CA GLY A 72 -3.37 -0.84 -9.42
C GLY A 72 -4.68 -1.10 -8.67
N THR A 73 -4.83 -2.35 -8.18
CA THR A 73 -6.02 -2.74 -7.42
C THR A 73 -6.00 -2.09 -6.04
N PRO A 74 -7.09 -1.43 -5.61
CA PRO A 74 -7.18 -0.85 -4.28
C PRO A 74 -7.14 -1.94 -3.20
N SER A 75 -6.59 -1.59 -2.04
CA SER A 75 -6.55 -2.46 -0.87
C SER A 75 -7.94 -2.62 -0.24
N VAL A 76 -8.71 -1.53 -0.25
CA VAL A 76 -10.11 -1.49 0.23
C VAL A 76 -10.90 -0.52 -0.63
N VAL A 77 -12.19 -0.83 -0.83
CA VAL A 77 -13.19 0.05 -1.45
C VAL A 77 -14.26 0.34 -0.42
N THR A 78 -14.59 1.61 -0.22
CA THR A 78 -15.60 2.07 0.74
C THR A 78 -16.65 2.96 0.06
N ASP A 79 -17.72 3.23 0.79
CA ASP A 79 -18.81 4.14 0.41
C ASP A 79 -18.58 5.59 0.88
N CYS A 80 -17.36 5.97 1.18
CA CYS A 80 -16.98 7.29 1.71
C CYS A 80 -17.48 7.60 3.14
N SER A 81 -18.19 6.69 3.79
CA SER A 81 -18.70 6.88 5.15
C SER A 81 -17.65 6.68 6.23
N THR A 82 -16.58 5.98 5.90
CA THR A 82 -15.49 5.65 6.83
C THR A 82 -14.23 6.39 6.45
N SER A 83 -13.83 7.36 7.27
CA SER A 83 -12.47 7.89 7.24
C SER A 83 -11.50 6.86 7.82
N PHE A 84 -10.30 6.76 7.27
CA PHE A 84 -9.24 5.90 7.79
C PHE A 84 -8.96 6.22 9.28
N GLY A 85 -9.07 5.20 10.14
CA GLY A 85 -8.74 5.29 11.56
C GLY A 85 -9.74 6.05 12.42
N GLY A 86 -10.94 6.40 11.92
CA GLY A 86 -11.93 7.14 12.71
C GLY A 86 -11.47 8.52 13.14
N SER A 87 -10.40 9.02 12.55
CA SER A 87 -9.85 10.34 12.85
C SER A 87 -10.79 11.45 12.41
N PRO A 88 -11.04 12.45 13.27
CA PRO A 88 -11.83 13.64 12.94
C PRO A 88 -11.10 14.62 12.01
N GLY A 89 -10.09 14.18 11.30
CA GLY A 89 -9.27 14.98 10.38
C GLY A 89 -9.54 14.75 8.91
N THR A 90 -10.76 14.36 8.54
CA THR A 90 -11.13 14.33 7.12
C THR A 90 -11.00 15.75 6.56
N PRO A 91 -10.22 15.97 5.49
CA PRO A 91 -10.14 17.32 4.91
C PRO A 91 -11.56 17.79 4.61
N SER A 92 -11.86 18.99 5.04
CA SER A 92 -13.14 19.66 4.80
C SER A 92 -13.26 20.12 3.35
N ASN A 93 -12.99 19.20 2.41
CA ASN A 93 -13.21 19.48 0.99
C ASN A 93 -14.71 19.32 0.70
N PRO A 94 -15.41 20.39 0.36
CA PRO A 94 -16.85 20.32 0.04
C PRO A 94 -17.16 19.37 -1.11
N ALA A 95 -16.21 19.11 -2.02
CA ALA A 95 -16.37 18.14 -3.09
C ALA A 95 -16.61 16.71 -2.56
N ARG A 96 -16.13 16.36 -1.36
CA ARG A 96 -16.38 15.05 -0.75
C ARG A 96 -17.85 14.80 -0.40
N ALA A 97 -18.69 15.83 -0.34
CA ALA A 97 -20.13 15.64 -0.13
C ALA A 97 -20.80 14.87 -1.28
N ALA A 98 -20.21 14.88 -2.48
CA ALA A 98 -20.67 14.12 -3.65
C ALA A 98 -20.01 12.74 -3.77
N CYS A 99 -19.20 12.31 -2.79
CA CYS A 99 -18.50 11.03 -2.85
C CYS A 99 -19.46 9.86 -2.74
N ALA A 100 -19.37 8.93 -3.71
CA ALA A 100 -20.13 7.69 -3.74
C ALA A 100 -19.24 6.47 -3.49
N THR A 101 -17.97 6.53 -3.88
CA THR A 101 -17.02 5.42 -3.74
C THR A 101 -15.64 5.96 -3.44
N GLU A 102 -14.92 5.31 -2.53
CA GLU A 102 -13.54 5.67 -2.19
C GLU A 102 -12.63 4.45 -2.26
N TYR A 103 -11.49 4.60 -2.97
CA TYR A 103 -10.43 3.60 -3.08
C TYR A 103 -9.30 3.93 -2.12
N TRP A 104 -8.93 2.94 -1.29
CA TRP A 104 -7.83 3.04 -0.35
C TRP A 104 -6.68 2.12 -0.74
N TYR A 105 -5.46 2.66 -0.72
CA TYR A 105 -4.20 1.95 -0.99
C TYR A 105 -3.31 2.06 0.24
N TYR A 106 -3.05 0.95 0.90
CA TYR A 106 -2.27 0.92 2.14
C TYR A 106 -0.82 0.51 1.88
N ALA A 107 0.13 1.28 2.42
CA ALA A 107 1.50 0.82 2.53
C ALA A 107 1.59 -0.35 3.52
N VAL A 108 2.36 -1.38 3.15
CA VAL A 108 2.47 -2.60 3.98
C VAL A 108 3.46 -2.43 5.12
N TRP A 109 4.37 -1.48 5.01
CA TRP A 109 5.50 -1.31 5.94
C TRP A 109 5.49 0.01 6.71
N ALA A 110 4.70 0.98 6.30
CA ALA A 110 4.57 2.28 6.93
C ALA A 110 3.10 2.54 7.26
N PRO A 111 2.79 3.30 8.32
CA PRO A 111 1.44 3.73 8.62
C PRO A 111 1.03 4.86 7.67
N GLU A 112 0.90 4.54 6.40
CA GLU A 112 0.70 5.44 5.28
C GLU A 112 -0.38 4.88 4.36
N ALA A 113 -1.26 5.75 3.88
CA ALA A 113 -2.36 5.37 3.00
C ALA A 113 -2.70 6.50 2.02
N TRP A 114 -3.08 6.11 0.81
CA TRP A 114 -3.56 7.01 -0.24
C TRP A 114 -5.01 6.70 -0.52
N SER A 115 -5.86 7.73 -0.58
CA SER A 115 -7.25 7.57 -0.99
C SER A 115 -7.59 8.39 -2.22
N PHE A 116 -8.57 7.88 -2.96
CA PHE A 116 -9.15 8.49 -4.15
C PHE A 116 -10.66 8.39 -4.03
N ALA A 117 -11.33 9.54 -3.93
CA ALA A 117 -12.78 9.65 -3.78
C ALA A 117 -13.43 9.96 -5.11
N PHE A 118 -14.45 9.19 -5.46
CA PHE A 118 -15.17 9.27 -6.73
C PHE A 118 -16.64 9.63 -6.50
N ASP A 119 -17.21 10.39 -7.42
CA ASP A 119 -18.64 10.62 -7.50
C ASP A 119 -19.41 9.39 -8.01
N ALA A 120 -20.75 9.53 -8.15
CA ALA A 120 -21.60 8.46 -8.65
C ALA A 120 -21.35 8.08 -10.12
N GLN A 121 -20.66 8.92 -10.89
CA GLN A 121 -20.25 8.69 -12.26
C GLN A 121 -18.85 8.04 -12.36
N GLY A 122 -18.20 7.84 -11.22
CA GLY A 122 -16.85 7.26 -11.14
C GLY A 122 -15.75 8.25 -11.52
N VAL A 123 -16.03 9.56 -11.42
CA VAL A 123 -15.07 10.64 -11.65
C VAL A 123 -14.40 11.03 -10.33
N LEU A 124 -13.09 11.15 -10.33
CA LEU A 124 -12.28 11.54 -9.17
C LEU A 124 -12.57 12.99 -8.77
N ILE A 125 -13.09 13.17 -7.55
CA ILE A 125 -13.47 14.47 -7.00
C ILE A 125 -12.54 14.94 -5.88
N ASP A 126 -11.83 14.00 -5.24
CA ASP A 126 -10.86 14.31 -4.17
C ASP A 126 -9.81 13.21 -4.03
N LYS A 127 -8.63 13.57 -3.56
CA LYS A 127 -7.57 12.62 -3.21
C LYS A 127 -6.90 13.02 -1.91
N TYR A 128 -6.58 12.06 -1.08
CA TYR A 128 -6.01 12.30 0.23
C TYR A 128 -4.85 11.35 0.52
N HIS A 129 -3.77 11.89 1.06
CA HIS A 129 -2.62 11.12 1.53
C HIS A 129 -2.57 11.21 3.06
N TRP A 130 -2.71 10.08 3.71
CA TRP A 130 -2.66 9.96 5.16
C TRP A 130 -1.33 9.37 5.59
N VAL A 131 -0.71 10.01 6.58
CA VAL A 131 0.48 9.53 7.26
C VAL A 131 0.20 9.58 8.75
N SER A 132 0.44 8.48 9.48
CA SER A 132 0.35 8.50 10.95
C SER A 132 1.46 9.37 11.53
N PRO A 133 1.15 10.21 12.49
CA PRO A 133 2.15 10.96 13.25
C PRO A 133 3.08 10.04 14.05
#